data_9379810955b48f079f9c1b4e81164168
#
_entry.id   9379810955b48f079f9c1b4e81164168
#
_cell.length_a   1.000
_cell.length_b   1.000
_cell.length_c   1.000
_cell.angle_alpha   90.00
_cell.angle_beta   90.00
_cell.angle_gamma   90.00
#
_symmetry.space_group_name_H-M   'P 1'
#
loop_
_entity.id
_entity.type
_entity.pdbx_description
1 polymer ?
#
loop_
_entity_poly.entity_id
_entity_poly.type
_entity_poly.pdbx_seq_one_letter_code
_entity_poly.pdbx_strand_id
1 'polypeptide(L)'
;DAGVVVGQGVTAAISTTLVGPGTTSTITGYLKGIITGVATDATNSNSTFDVKIVSRVSSGNTESEIAYQEGSATNSFTTSSTLFFVNSAGINTGILGGEDTAGSISVQTAVDWYEQQTLGLENATTYWREIAPKPVTNVYSSNRSGKNDAMHVVVVDDTGSVTGIQGNILEKHLFLSKAADSVSNVNAPQKNYYKEYLAQFSENIYAGHNPSSAADDFHLTRPVATGFTTYSGTKSASFTPISVADGLWGLDAQGVTYSGLGVTTYTLKGGVDYSANKGMAAALGDLVESYNQFSNKDEIEVDFLIMGPGLTSEAESQAKANHLISIAESRKDCIATVGPHRSNLVGVTNSTTQTNNLINYFSTLSSSSYAIFDSGYKYTYDRFNNKFRFIPTNADVAGLMTRTNLNSYPWFSPAGAARGVLNNAIKLAYNPSKAERDRLYPNRINPVITQSGTGTILFGDKTALSYSSAFDRINVRRLFLTVEQALEGAANAQLFELNDELTRANFRNIVEPYLRDVQAKRGISGFLVICDSTNNTPDVIDNNEFRADIFLKPARSINYITLTFVATRTGVSFEEVAGRV
;
A
#
# COMPACT_ATOMS: atom_id res chain seq x y z
N ASP A 1 20.30 20.81 -53.72
CA ASP A 1 18.93 20.74 -53.26
C ASP A 1 18.00 19.86 -54.11
N ALA A 2 18.43 19.42 -55.26
CA ALA A 2 17.65 18.54 -56.10
C ALA A 2 17.86 17.10 -55.70
N GLY A 3 16.99 16.57 -54.89
CA GLY A 3 17.07 15.16 -54.59
C GLY A 3 16.55 14.72 -53.23
N VAL A 4 16.32 15.65 -52.29
CA VAL A 4 15.70 15.32 -51.01
C VAL A 4 14.19 15.28 -51.20
N VAL A 5 13.57 14.17 -50.90
CA VAL A 5 12.13 13.95 -51.08
C VAL A 5 11.46 13.55 -49.78
N VAL A 6 10.17 13.90 -49.68
CA VAL A 6 9.32 13.47 -48.54
C VAL A 6 9.31 11.95 -48.47
N GLY A 7 9.50 11.41 -47.29
CA GLY A 7 9.60 9.99 -47.03
C GLY A 7 11.03 9.44 -47.02
N GLN A 8 12.02 10.25 -47.36
CA GLN A 8 13.42 9.85 -47.32
C GLN A 8 13.92 9.73 -45.88
N GLY A 9 14.73 8.71 -45.60
CA GLY A 9 15.41 8.55 -44.32
C GLY A 9 16.55 9.53 -44.15
N VAL A 10 16.68 10.10 -42.97
CA VAL A 10 17.75 10.99 -42.59
C VAL A 10 18.36 10.58 -41.25
N THR A 11 19.68 10.69 -41.17
CA THR A 11 20.42 10.33 -39.94
C THR A 11 21.35 11.49 -39.55
N ALA A 12 21.45 11.78 -38.28
CA ALA A 12 22.45 12.70 -37.74
C ALA A 12 23.20 12.04 -36.57
N ALA A 13 24.50 12.28 -36.52
CA ALA A 13 25.28 11.87 -35.36
C ALA A 13 24.91 12.73 -34.14
N ILE A 14 24.74 12.09 -33.02
CA ILE A 14 24.46 12.76 -31.74
C ILE A 14 25.47 12.35 -30.68
N SER A 15 25.70 13.26 -29.76
CA SER A 15 26.50 13.00 -28.55
C SER A 15 25.70 13.52 -27.37
N THR A 16 25.38 12.65 -26.43
CA THR A 16 24.65 13.03 -25.21
C THR A 16 25.40 12.54 -23.99
N THR A 17 25.37 13.32 -22.95
CA THR A 17 25.97 12.97 -21.68
C THR A 17 24.88 12.46 -20.73
N LEU A 18 24.95 11.18 -20.39
CA LEU A 18 24.06 10.59 -19.38
C LEU A 18 24.66 10.79 -18.00
N VAL A 19 23.92 11.42 -17.13
CA VAL A 19 24.30 11.59 -15.72
C VAL A 19 23.63 10.47 -14.92
N GLY A 20 24.44 9.49 -14.53
CA GLY A 20 24.03 8.40 -13.65
C GLY A 20 24.52 8.60 -12.22
N PRO A 21 24.02 7.83 -11.23
CA PRO A 21 24.47 7.92 -9.85
C PRO A 21 25.98 7.64 -9.73
N GLY A 22 26.77 8.70 -9.56
CA GLY A 22 28.22 8.61 -9.38
C GLY A 22 29.05 8.44 -10.66
N THR A 23 28.43 8.43 -11.83
CA THR A 23 29.14 8.33 -13.12
C THR A 23 28.49 9.20 -14.17
N THR A 24 29.31 9.97 -14.86
CA THR A 24 28.91 10.70 -16.06
C THR A 24 29.48 9.94 -17.25
N SER A 25 28.62 9.44 -18.12
CA SER A 25 29.06 8.78 -19.35
C SER A 25 28.52 9.52 -20.58
N THR A 26 29.40 9.74 -21.54
CA THR A 26 28.98 10.31 -22.83
C THR A 26 28.61 9.15 -23.77
N ILE A 27 27.38 9.14 -24.24
CA ILE A 27 26.92 8.19 -25.24
C ILE A 27 26.91 8.91 -26.58
N THR A 28 27.60 8.34 -27.53
CA THR A 28 27.54 8.77 -28.94
C THR A 28 26.61 7.85 -29.69
N GLY A 29 25.87 8.40 -30.62
CA GLY A 29 24.92 7.62 -31.40
C GLY A 29 24.38 8.38 -32.59
N TYR A 30 23.23 7.93 -33.06
CA TYR A 30 22.56 8.48 -34.24
C TYR A 30 21.09 8.75 -33.96
N LEU A 31 20.66 9.95 -34.33
CA LEU A 31 19.25 10.31 -34.44
C LEU A 31 18.79 9.94 -35.84
N LYS A 32 17.78 9.10 -35.98
CA LYS A 32 17.20 8.68 -37.25
C LYS A 32 15.82 9.28 -37.40
N GLY A 33 15.50 9.75 -38.60
CA GLY A 33 14.23 10.36 -38.91
C GLY A 33 13.79 10.08 -40.35
N ILE A 34 12.56 10.49 -40.62
CA ILE A 34 11.96 10.48 -41.95
C ILE A 34 11.54 11.90 -42.30
N ILE A 35 11.84 12.33 -43.51
CA ILE A 35 11.46 13.65 -44.00
C ILE A 35 9.96 13.65 -44.26
N THR A 36 9.23 14.54 -43.62
CA THR A 36 7.77 14.67 -43.73
C THR A 36 7.35 15.89 -44.55
N GLY A 37 8.24 16.86 -44.69
CA GLY A 37 8.02 18.04 -45.52
C GLY A 37 9.32 18.59 -46.05
N VAL A 38 9.26 19.15 -47.23
CA VAL A 38 10.35 19.87 -47.90
C VAL A 38 9.80 21.19 -48.40
N ALA A 39 10.38 22.29 -47.93
CA ALA A 39 10.06 23.63 -48.43
C ALA A 39 11.33 24.27 -48.95
N THR A 40 11.28 24.73 -50.17
CA THR A 40 12.39 25.40 -50.84
C THR A 40 12.14 26.93 -50.81
N ASP A 41 13.06 27.67 -50.23
CA ASP A 41 13.04 29.14 -50.31
C ASP A 41 13.63 29.54 -51.67
N ALA A 42 12.75 30.00 -52.53
CA ALA A 42 13.13 30.45 -53.86
C ALA A 42 14.06 31.67 -53.87
N THR A 43 14.15 32.39 -52.75
CA THR A 43 14.91 33.64 -52.65
C THR A 43 16.36 33.41 -52.26
N ASN A 44 16.62 32.37 -51.45
CA ASN A 44 17.95 32.15 -50.85
C ASN A 44 18.57 30.80 -51.21
N SER A 45 17.95 30.04 -52.09
CA SER A 45 18.39 28.66 -52.44
C SER A 45 18.54 27.71 -51.25
N ASN A 46 17.92 28.01 -50.16
CA ASN A 46 17.93 27.17 -48.97
C ASN A 46 16.67 26.31 -48.94
N SER A 47 16.81 25.06 -48.52
CA SER A 47 15.68 24.17 -48.29
C SER A 47 15.52 23.92 -46.82
N THR A 48 14.31 23.92 -46.35
CA THR A 48 13.95 23.51 -45.00
C THR A 48 13.27 22.14 -45.06
N PHE A 49 13.58 21.34 -44.06
CA PHE A 49 13.03 19.97 -44.00
C PHE A 49 12.29 19.79 -42.65
N ASP A 50 11.09 19.28 -42.78
CA ASP A 50 10.37 18.74 -41.61
C ASP A 50 10.79 17.29 -41.43
N VAL A 51 11.35 16.95 -40.31
CA VAL A 51 11.85 15.60 -40.03
C VAL A 51 11.10 15.00 -38.85
N LYS A 52 10.50 13.86 -39.06
CA LYS A 52 9.90 13.07 -38.00
C LYS A 52 10.96 12.11 -37.46
N ILE A 53 11.32 12.26 -36.19
CA ILE A 53 12.28 11.38 -35.52
C ILE A 53 11.64 10.02 -35.32
N VAL A 54 12.36 8.97 -35.73
CA VAL A 54 11.90 7.58 -35.68
C VAL A 54 12.58 6.81 -34.56
N SER A 55 13.89 6.97 -34.42
CA SER A 55 14.63 6.29 -33.39
C SER A 55 15.92 7.02 -32.99
N ARG A 56 16.47 6.65 -31.86
CA ARG A 56 17.75 7.08 -31.32
C ARG A 56 18.55 5.82 -30.98
N VAL A 57 19.67 5.64 -31.62
CA VAL A 57 20.50 4.44 -31.46
C VAL A 57 21.93 4.79 -31.02
N SER A 58 22.49 4.01 -30.12
CA SER A 58 23.87 4.19 -29.71
C SER A 58 24.87 3.73 -30.80
N SER A 59 26.03 4.37 -30.88
CA SER A 59 27.07 3.99 -31.84
C SER A 59 27.75 2.67 -31.51
N GLY A 60 27.69 2.23 -30.27
CA GLY A 60 28.33 0.99 -29.81
C GLY A 60 27.48 -0.26 -29.94
N ASN A 61 26.18 -0.09 -30.05
CA ASN A 61 25.23 -1.17 -30.26
C ASN A 61 24.10 -0.64 -31.16
N THR A 62 24.02 -1.11 -32.37
CA THR A 62 23.05 -0.65 -33.38
C THR A 62 21.60 -0.96 -33.02
N GLU A 63 21.36 -1.82 -32.07
CA GLU A 63 20.02 -2.23 -31.63
C GLU A 63 19.59 -1.56 -30.31
N SER A 64 20.52 -0.91 -29.58
CA SER A 64 20.20 -0.21 -28.35
C SER A 64 19.65 1.18 -28.63
N GLU A 65 18.45 1.45 -28.16
CA GLU A 65 17.86 2.78 -28.23
C GLU A 65 18.37 3.66 -27.10
N ILE A 66 18.72 4.91 -27.41
CA ILE A 66 19.04 5.93 -26.42
C ILE A 66 17.72 6.50 -25.88
N ALA A 67 17.49 6.41 -24.58
CA ALA A 67 16.32 6.99 -23.94
C ALA A 67 16.22 8.49 -24.23
N TYR A 68 15.01 8.98 -24.38
CA TYR A 68 14.74 10.39 -24.51
C TYR A 68 15.17 11.13 -23.26
N GLN A 69 15.94 12.21 -23.45
CA GLN A 69 16.32 13.12 -22.38
C GLN A 69 15.83 14.52 -22.67
N GLU A 70 15.02 15.05 -21.79
CA GLU A 70 14.50 16.38 -21.94
C GLU A 70 15.58 17.46 -21.85
N GLY A 71 15.39 18.54 -22.61
CA GLY A 71 16.32 19.66 -22.66
C GLY A 71 17.66 19.37 -23.36
N SER A 72 17.84 18.14 -23.84
CA SER A 72 19.07 17.79 -24.59
C SER A 72 18.95 18.20 -26.04
N ALA A 73 19.97 18.91 -26.53
CA ALA A 73 20.11 19.26 -27.96
C ALA A 73 20.15 18.04 -28.88
N THR A 74 20.29 16.85 -28.31
CA THR A 74 20.35 15.57 -29.04
C THR A 74 18.96 15.01 -29.38
N ASN A 75 17.89 15.64 -28.91
CA ASN A 75 16.51 15.19 -29.18
C ASN A 75 15.94 15.72 -30.50
N SER A 76 16.64 16.60 -31.16
CA SER A 76 16.22 17.20 -32.43
C SER A 76 17.39 17.37 -33.38
N PHE A 77 17.09 17.37 -34.66
CA PHE A 77 18.04 17.81 -35.66
C PHE A 77 18.28 19.31 -35.52
N THR A 78 19.52 19.72 -35.50
CA THR A 78 19.89 21.12 -35.41
C THR A 78 20.50 21.60 -36.74
N THR A 79 20.52 22.90 -36.98
CA THR A 79 21.15 23.51 -38.18
C THR A 79 22.65 23.22 -38.28
N SER A 80 23.29 22.85 -37.18
CA SER A 80 24.70 22.47 -37.12
C SER A 80 24.92 20.95 -37.25
N SER A 81 23.85 20.16 -37.29
CA SER A 81 23.97 18.70 -37.43
C SER A 81 24.39 18.35 -38.84
N THR A 82 25.36 17.47 -38.97
CA THR A 82 25.67 16.85 -40.24
C THR A 82 24.60 15.80 -40.52
N LEU A 83 23.87 15.97 -41.58
CA LEU A 83 22.79 15.09 -42.00
C LEU A 83 23.27 14.12 -43.06
N PHE A 84 22.96 12.85 -42.89
CA PHE A 84 23.22 11.79 -43.87
C PHE A 84 21.89 11.29 -44.40
N PHE A 85 21.76 11.20 -45.70
CA PHE A 85 20.58 10.65 -46.35
C PHE A 85 20.83 9.20 -46.71
N VAL A 86 19.79 8.40 -46.67
CA VAL A 86 19.85 6.98 -47.02
C VAL A 86 19.49 6.82 -48.47
N ASN A 87 20.31 6.14 -49.23
CA ASN A 87 20.01 5.82 -50.63
C ASN A 87 19.16 4.55 -50.77
N SER A 88 18.81 4.21 -52.00
CA SER A 88 18.02 3.03 -52.35
C SER A 88 18.65 1.70 -51.93
N ALA A 89 19.93 1.67 -51.65
CA ALA A 89 20.64 0.50 -51.13
C ALA A 89 20.69 0.46 -49.58
N GLY A 90 20.05 1.40 -48.89
CA GLY A 90 20.10 1.50 -47.44
C GLY A 90 21.41 2.04 -46.88
N ILE A 91 22.30 2.54 -47.72
CA ILE A 91 23.60 3.11 -47.36
C ILE A 91 23.47 4.62 -47.20
N ASN A 92 24.08 5.18 -46.16
CA ASN A 92 24.17 6.62 -45.98
C ASN A 92 25.03 7.24 -47.10
N THR A 93 24.50 8.12 -47.91
CA THR A 93 25.16 8.59 -49.12
C THR A 93 25.54 10.02 -49.17
N GLY A 94 25.35 10.80 -48.19
CA GLY A 94 25.75 12.18 -48.37
C GLY A 94 25.54 13.07 -47.18
N ILE A 95 26.26 14.16 -47.16
CA ILE A 95 26.17 15.26 -46.24
C ILE A 95 25.44 16.39 -46.90
N LEU A 96 24.39 16.91 -46.26
CA LEU A 96 23.75 18.12 -46.73
C LEU A 96 24.72 19.30 -46.70
N GLY A 97 24.81 19.99 -47.80
CA GLY A 97 25.69 21.16 -47.96
C GLY A 97 26.77 20.94 -49.01
N GLY A 98 26.90 19.76 -49.51
CA GLY A 98 27.69 19.46 -50.71
C GLY A 98 26.87 18.58 -51.62
N GLU A 99 26.93 18.83 -52.83
CA GLU A 99 26.49 18.03 -53.92
C GLU A 99 25.91 16.67 -53.56
N ASP A 100 24.59 16.60 -53.64
CA ASP A 100 23.94 15.59 -54.39
C ASP A 100 24.38 14.13 -54.22
N THR A 101 23.53 13.33 -53.66
CA THR A 101 23.10 12.23 -54.53
C THR A 101 21.84 11.64 -53.94
N ALA A 102 20.81 12.09 -54.45
CA ALA A 102 19.53 11.46 -54.35
C ALA A 102 19.61 10.05 -54.88
N GLY A 103 19.96 9.11 -54.09
CA GLY A 103 19.50 7.76 -54.31
C GLY A 103 17.99 7.77 -54.10
N SER A 104 17.22 7.39 -55.09
CA SER A 104 15.81 7.18 -54.92
C SER A 104 15.61 6.06 -53.88
N ILE A 105 15.19 6.40 -52.71
CA ILE A 105 14.78 5.40 -51.76
C ILE A 105 13.36 4.99 -52.12
N SER A 106 13.15 3.71 -52.39
CA SER A 106 11.80 3.18 -52.31
C SER A 106 11.41 3.16 -50.86
N VAL A 107 10.75 4.23 -50.42
CA VAL A 107 10.23 4.30 -49.08
C VAL A 107 9.17 3.24 -48.94
N GLN A 108 9.39 2.29 -48.08
CA GLN A 108 8.27 1.59 -47.48
C GLN A 108 7.35 2.66 -46.88
N THR A 109 6.05 2.53 -47.15
CA THR A 109 4.99 3.38 -46.62
C THR A 109 5.38 3.97 -45.29
N ALA A 110 5.28 5.29 -45.15
CA ALA A 110 5.70 6.03 -43.94
C ALA A 110 5.21 5.34 -42.68
N VAL A 111 6.10 4.57 -42.07
CA VAL A 111 5.79 3.89 -40.81
C VAL A 111 5.65 4.97 -39.78
N ASP A 112 4.53 4.99 -39.10
CA ASP A 112 4.34 5.96 -38.01
C ASP A 112 5.52 5.84 -37.03
N TRP A 113 6.03 6.99 -36.57
CA TRP A 113 7.16 7.02 -35.63
C TRP A 113 6.92 6.10 -34.42
N TYR A 114 5.67 5.95 -33.98
CA TYR A 114 5.28 5.13 -32.85
C TYR A 114 5.55 3.64 -33.10
N GLU A 115 5.41 3.19 -34.33
CA GLU A 115 5.66 1.79 -34.70
C GLU A 115 7.12 1.36 -34.53
N GLN A 116 8.03 2.32 -34.49
CA GLN A 116 9.46 2.11 -34.30
C GLN A 116 9.95 2.40 -32.89
N GLN A 117 9.08 2.90 -32.01
CA GLN A 117 9.49 3.23 -30.65
C GLN A 117 9.59 1.98 -29.78
N THR A 118 10.70 1.89 -29.05
CA THR A 118 10.89 0.89 -28.01
C THR A 118 10.70 1.50 -26.64
N LEU A 119 10.66 0.67 -25.61
CA LEU A 119 10.61 1.12 -24.21
C LEU A 119 11.92 1.74 -23.73
N GLY A 120 13.01 1.64 -24.49
CA GLY A 120 14.33 2.14 -24.11
C GLY A 120 14.92 1.43 -22.90
N LEU A 121 14.71 0.14 -22.75
CA LEU A 121 15.23 -0.67 -21.67
C LEU A 121 16.72 -0.98 -21.89
N GLU A 122 17.50 -1.11 -20.81
CA GLU A 122 18.93 -1.43 -20.88
C GLU A 122 19.17 -2.88 -21.31
N ASN A 123 18.29 -3.79 -20.94
CA ASN A 123 18.51 -5.23 -21.04
C ASN A 123 17.51 -5.96 -21.94
N ALA A 124 16.48 -5.30 -22.42
CA ALA A 124 15.47 -5.90 -23.28
C ALA A 124 15.01 -4.92 -24.36
N THR A 125 14.55 -5.46 -25.49
CA THR A 125 13.95 -4.66 -26.57
C THR A 125 12.49 -5.02 -26.69
N THR A 126 11.62 -4.08 -26.35
CA THR A 126 10.16 -4.22 -26.46
C THR A 126 9.60 -2.99 -27.16
N TYR A 127 8.76 -3.20 -28.16
CA TYR A 127 8.16 -2.10 -28.90
C TYR A 127 6.84 -1.67 -28.29
N TRP A 128 6.58 -0.38 -28.28
CA TRP A 128 5.31 0.16 -27.78
C TRP A 128 4.10 -0.39 -28.57
N ARG A 129 4.23 -0.61 -29.87
CA ARG A 129 3.18 -1.19 -30.73
C ARG A 129 2.73 -2.58 -30.26
N GLU A 130 3.58 -3.33 -29.58
CA GLU A 130 3.27 -4.65 -29.02
C GLU A 130 2.46 -4.55 -27.73
N ILE A 131 2.47 -3.37 -27.10
CA ILE A 131 1.81 -3.12 -25.84
C ILE A 131 0.44 -2.48 -26.05
N ALA A 132 0.39 -1.41 -26.84
CA ALA A 132 -0.82 -0.63 -27.09
C ALA A 132 -0.73 0.18 -28.39
N PRO A 133 -1.88 0.58 -28.97
CA PRO A 133 -1.92 1.56 -30.04
C PRO A 133 -1.40 2.92 -29.59
N LYS A 134 -0.97 3.74 -30.56
CA LYS A 134 -0.50 5.11 -30.31
C LYS A 134 -1.47 5.92 -29.45
N PRO A 135 -1.03 6.54 -28.35
CA PRO A 135 -1.86 7.43 -27.56
C PRO A 135 -2.06 8.75 -28.34
N VAL A 136 -3.28 9.17 -28.51
CA VAL A 136 -3.61 10.41 -29.24
C VAL A 136 -4.42 11.37 -28.38
N THR A 137 -5.73 11.31 -28.42
CA THR A 137 -6.61 12.17 -27.66
C THR A 137 -7.74 11.35 -27.06
N ASN A 138 -7.97 11.48 -25.77
CA ASN A 138 -9.09 10.84 -25.11
C ASN A 138 -10.42 11.50 -25.51
N VAL A 139 -11.50 10.73 -25.49
CA VAL A 139 -12.84 11.22 -25.85
C VAL A 139 -13.25 12.43 -24.99
N TYR A 140 -12.92 12.39 -23.70
CA TYR A 140 -13.22 13.50 -22.78
C TYR A 140 -12.60 14.81 -23.27
N SER A 141 -11.33 14.80 -23.58
CA SER A 141 -10.58 15.97 -24.07
C SER A 141 -11.03 16.39 -25.47
N SER A 142 -11.29 15.42 -26.35
CA SER A 142 -11.79 15.69 -27.71
C SER A 142 -13.12 16.46 -27.68
N ASN A 143 -14.03 16.10 -26.78
CA ASN A 143 -15.32 16.79 -26.62
C ASN A 143 -15.18 18.24 -26.09
N ARG A 144 -14.01 18.59 -25.58
CA ARG A 144 -13.66 19.93 -25.05
C ARG A 144 -12.68 20.68 -25.93
N SER A 145 -12.51 20.25 -27.19
CA SER A 145 -11.53 20.81 -28.12
C SER A 145 -10.07 20.66 -27.64
N GLY A 146 -9.82 19.79 -26.66
CA GLY A 146 -8.49 19.41 -26.22
C GLY A 146 -7.85 18.42 -27.19
N LYS A 147 -6.51 18.37 -27.23
CA LYS A 147 -5.75 17.49 -28.13
C LYS A 147 -4.52 16.91 -27.44
N ASN A 148 -4.16 15.68 -27.84
CA ASN A 148 -2.91 15.02 -27.46
C ASN A 148 -2.75 14.79 -25.93
N ASP A 149 -3.84 14.61 -25.21
CA ASP A 149 -3.82 14.40 -23.76
C ASP A 149 -3.47 12.97 -23.37
N ALA A 150 -3.64 11.97 -24.27
CA ALA A 150 -3.42 10.59 -23.93
C ALA A 150 -1.93 10.23 -23.79
N MET A 151 -1.65 9.34 -22.85
CA MET A 151 -0.31 8.78 -22.61
C MET A 151 -0.41 7.33 -22.11
N HIS A 152 0.67 6.59 -22.24
CA HIS A 152 0.82 5.24 -21.69
C HIS A 152 1.92 5.24 -20.63
N VAL A 153 1.70 4.47 -19.59
CA VAL A 153 2.69 4.20 -18.55
C VAL A 153 2.80 2.69 -18.37
N VAL A 154 4.00 2.17 -18.41
CA VAL A 154 4.28 0.75 -18.14
C VAL A 154 5.40 0.64 -17.10
N VAL A 155 5.27 -0.36 -16.24
CA VAL A 155 6.29 -0.73 -15.27
C VAL A 155 6.89 -2.05 -15.71
N VAL A 156 8.20 -2.11 -15.83
CA VAL A 156 8.92 -3.25 -16.40
C VAL A 156 10.01 -3.74 -15.45
N ASP A 157 10.12 -5.04 -15.31
CA ASP A 157 11.24 -5.71 -14.64
C ASP A 157 12.41 -5.86 -15.62
N ASP A 158 13.17 -4.79 -15.84
CA ASP A 158 14.24 -4.74 -16.83
C ASP A 158 15.34 -5.77 -16.58
N THR A 159 15.64 -6.06 -15.31
CA THR A 159 16.69 -7.01 -14.92
C THR A 159 16.18 -8.43 -14.67
N GLY A 160 14.90 -8.63 -14.57
CA GLY A 160 14.30 -9.91 -14.17
C GLY A 160 14.45 -10.22 -12.68
N SER A 161 14.82 -9.24 -11.86
CA SER A 161 15.03 -9.46 -10.42
C SER A 161 13.75 -9.62 -9.62
N VAL A 162 12.63 -9.16 -10.14
CA VAL A 162 11.31 -9.26 -9.51
C VAL A 162 10.58 -10.53 -9.94
N THR A 163 10.51 -10.78 -11.24
CA THR A 163 9.72 -11.88 -11.83
C THR A 163 10.56 -13.09 -12.23
N GLY A 164 11.88 -12.95 -12.28
CA GLY A 164 12.79 -13.95 -12.85
C GLY A 164 12.88 -13.91 -14.38
N ILE A 165 12.14 -13.03 -15.03
CA ILE A 165 12.13 -12.87 -16.50
C ILE A 165 12.47 -11.43 -16.83
N GLN A 166 13.59 -11.24 -17.53
CA GLN A 166 14.06 -9.95 -17.98
C GLN A 166 13.09 -9.32 -18.99
N GLY A 167 12.79 -8.03 -18.81
CA GLY A 167 11.88 -7.29 -19.68
C GLY A 167 10.40 -7.59 -19.47
N ASN A 168 10.05 -8.35 -18.42
CA ASN A 168 8.66 -8.64 -18.12
C ASN A 168 7.91 -7.38 -17.66
N ILE A 169 6.73 -7.16 -18.24
CA ILE A 169 5.89 -6.01 -17.88
C ILE A 169 5.10 -6.35 -16.61
N LEU A 170 5.30 -5.56 -15.57
CA LEU A 170 4.62 -5.69 -14.29
C LEU A 170 3.24 -5.03 -14.32
N GLU A 171 3.16 -3.81 -14.86
CA GLU A 171 1.92 -3.04 -14.95
C GLU A 171 1.79 -2.34 -16.29
N LYS A 172 0.55 -2.21 -16.75
CA LYS A 172 0.18 -1.46 -17.96
C LYS A 172 -0.94 -0.50 -17.62
N HIS A 173 -0.66 0.78 -17.72
CA HIS A 173 -1.64 1.84 -17.57
C HIS A 173 -1.75 2.59 -18.87
N LEU A 174 -2.84 2.34 -19.59
CA LEU A 174 -2.98 2.77 -20.99
C LEU A 174 -4.00 3.89 -21.12
N PHE A 175 -3.74 4.81 -22.04
CA PHE A 175 -4.63 5.94 -22.37
C PHE A 175 -4.95 6.86 -21.18
N LEU A 176 -4.02 6.99 -20.25
CA LEU A 176 -4.13 7.97 -19.17
C LEU A 176 -4.13 9.37 -19.76
N SER A 177 -4.78 10.31 -19.07
CA SER A 177 -4.87 11.69 -19.52
C SER A 177 -3.88 12.60 -18.80
N LYS A 178 -3.36 13.59 -19.55
CA LYS A 178 -2.60 14.72 -19.01
C LYS A 178 -3.51 15.81 -18.45
N ALA A 179 -4.82 15.77 -18.76
CA ALA A 179 -5.81 16.71 -18.27
C ALA A 179 -6.28 16.37 -16.86
N ALA A 180 -6.23 17.33 -15.94
CA ALA A 180 -6.56 17.13 -14.53
C ALA A 180 -8.05 16.80 -14.31
N ASP A 181 -8.92 17.33 -15.16
CA ASP A 181 -10.37 17.12 -15.08
C ASP A 181 -10.85 15.85 -15.83
N SER A 182 -9.96 15.11 -16.48
CA SER A 182 -10.32 13.99 -17.35
C SER A 182 -10.94 12.82 -16.59
N VAL A 183 -12.02 12.27 -17.17
CA VAL A 183 -12.69 11.05 -16.71
C VAL A 183 -12.83 10.05 -17.84
N SER A 184 -12.79 8.76 -17.50
CA SER A 184 -12.79 7.67 -18.49
C SER A 184 -14.16 7.47 -19.16
N ASN A 185 -15.24 7.68 -18.44
CA ASN A 185 -16.61 7.50 -18.93
C ASN A 185 -17.56 8.48 -18.23
N VAL A 186 -18.45 9.11 -19.02
CA VAL A 186 -19.44 10.07 -18.51
C VAL A 186 -20.48 9.40 -17.61
N ASN A 187 -20.83 8.15 -17.87
CA ASN A 187 -21.87 7.42 -17.13
C ASN A 187 -21.35 6.75 -15.85
N ALA A 188 -20.05 6.48 -15.80
CA ALA A 188 -19.36 5.95 -14.63
C ALA A 188 -18.00 6.69 -14.53
N PRO A 189 -18.00 7.93 -14.04
CA PRO A 189 -16.84 8.78 -14.08
C PRO A 189 -15.75 8.26 -13.14
N GLN A 190 -14.75 7.66 -13.71
CA GLN A 190 -13.50 7.33 -13.04
C GLN A 190 -12.44 8.34 -13.47
N LYS A 191 -11.71 8.88 -12.54
CA LYS A 191 -10.60 9.77 -12.84
C LYS A 191 -9.59 9.10 -13.75
N ASN A 192 -9.26 9.77 -14.84
CA ASN A 192 -8.31 9.30 -15.83
C ASN A 192 -7.03 10.15 -15.86
N TYR A 193 -6.96 11.17 -15.04
CA TYR A 193 -5.76 11.97 -14.85
C TYR A 193 -4.63 11.10 -14.31
N TYR A 194 -3.49 11.07 -14.98
CA TYR A 194 -2.43 10.10 -14.72
C TYR A 194 -1.94 10.06 -13.27
N LYS A 195 -1.86 11.23 -12.59
CA LYS A 195 -1.45 11.28 -11.18
C LYS A 195 -2.43 10.59 -10.25
N GLU A 196 -3.70 10.92 -10.37
CA GLU A 196 -4.76 10.37 -9.53
C GLU A 196 -4.97 8.89 -9.83
N TYR A 197 -4.96 8.54 -11.12
CA TYR A 197 -5.10 7.16 -11.56
C TYR A 197 -3.97 6.27 -11.03
N LEU A 198 -2.72 6.67 -11.20
CA LEU A 198 -1.58 5.88 -10.73
C LEU A 198 -1.55 5.80 -9.20
N ALA A 199 -1.94 6.86 -8.49
CA ALA A 199 -2.04 6.82 -7.03
C ALA A 199 -3.07 5.81 -6.52
N GLN A 200 -4.12 5.54 -7.30
CA GLN A 200 -5.19 4.64 -6.93
C GLN A 200 -4.96 3.19 -7.39
N PHE A 201 -4.38 2.99 -8.58
CA PHE A 201 -4.36 1.68 -9.25
C PHE A 201 -2.98 1.08 -9.44
N SER A 202 -1.90 1.83 -9.32
CA SER A 202 -0.56 1.26 -9.41
C SER A 202 -0.10 0.72 -8.06
N GLU A 203 0.47 -0.48 -8.08
CA GLU A 203 1.08 -1.10 -6.90
C GLU A 203 2.58 -0.74 -6.78
N ASN A 204 3.22 -0.34 -7.89
CA ASN A 204 4.66 -0.17 -7.95
C ASN A 204 5.11 1.28 -8.07
N ILE A 205 4.27 2.19 -8.58
CA ILE A 205 4.68 3.57 -8.86
C ILE A 205 3.64 4.59 -8.44
N TYR A 206 4.13 5.80 -8.15
CA TYR A 206 3.34 7.01 -8.03
C TYR A 206 3.86 8.05 -9.02
N ALA A 207 2.97 8.82 -9.63
CA ALA A 207 3.37 9.97 -10.42
C ALA A 207 3.77 11.11 -9.48
N GLY A 208 5.07 11.31 -9.30
CA GLY A 208 5.61 12.28 -8.37
C GLY A 208 5.52 13.70 -8.87
N HIS A 209 5.68 13.90 -10.16
CA HIS A 209 5.91 15.23 -10.72
C HIS A 209 4.86 15.62 -11.76
N ASN A 210 4.47 16.89 -11.74
CA ASN A 210 3.74 17.50 -12.84
C ASN A 210 4.73 18.34 -13.68
N PRO A 211 4.87 18.08 -14.99
CA PRO A 211 5.80 18.80 -15.83
C PRO A 211 5.57 20.32 -15.87
N SER A 212 4.37 20.77 -15.52
CA SER A 212 4.00 22.18 -15.59
C SER A 212 4.55 23.04 -14.46
N SER A 213 4.93 22.46 -13.33
CA SER A 213 5.36 23.24 -12.16
C SER A 213 6.23 22.41 -11.21
N ALA A 214 7.36 22.96 -10.81
CA ALA A 214 8.18 22.39 -9.75
C ALA A 214 7.47 22.38 -8.38
N ALA A 215 6.49 23.23 -8.18
CA ALA A 215 5.70 23.29 -6.95
C ALA A 215 4.71 22.13 -6.84
N ASP A 216 4.35 21.50 -7.96
CA ASP A 216 3.48 20.34 -8.01
C ASP A 216 4.24 19.03 -7.94
N ASP A 217 5.46 19.03 -7.46
CA ASP A 217 6.26 17.85 -7.30
C ASP A 217 5.66 16.94 -6.22
N PHE A 218 4.94 15.94 -6.70
CA PHE A 218 4.14 15.06 -5.87
C PHE A 218 4.96 14.28 -4.85
N HIS A 219 6.22 14.01 -5.13
CA HIS A 219 7.07 13.28 -4.20
C HIS A 219 7.71 14.18 -3.13
N LEU A 220 7.72 15.49 -3.33
CA LEU A 220 8.13 16.45 -2.31
C LEU A 220 6.99 16.82 -1.35
N THR A 221 5.75 16.74 -1.80
CA THR A 221 4.57 17.11 -1.00
C THR A 221 3.98 15.96 -0.22
N ARG A 222 4.29 14.71 -0.56
CA ARG A 222 3.92 13.54 0.25
C ARG A 222 5.06 13.17 1.18
N PRO A 223 4.74 12.72 2.40
CA PRO A 223 5.71 12.03 3.24
C PRO A 223 6.09 10.73 2.54
N VAL A 224 7.17 10.79 1.81
CA VAL A 224 7.73 9.64 1.12
C VAL A 224 8.80 9.08 2.00
N ALA A 225 8.83 7.77 2.11
CA ALA A 225 9.89 7.09 2.85
C ALA A 225 11.27 7.67 2.47
N THR A 226 12.10 7.90 3.45
CA THR A 226 13.41 8.53 3.33
C THR A 226 14.25 7.93 2.19
N GLY A 227 14.12 6.62 1.94
CA GLY A 227 14.74 5.94 0.81
C GLY A 227 14.30 6.47 -0.56
N PHE A 228 13.10 6.97 -0.67
CA PHE A 228 12.64 7.50 -1.94
C PHE A 228 13.12 8.94 -2.17
N THR A 229 13.16 9.80 -1.17
CA THR A 229 13.72 11.15 -1.26
C THR A 229 15.23 11.13 -1.51
N THR A 230 15.95 10.17 -0.97
CA THR A 230 17.37 9.95 -1.22
C THR A 230 17.68 9.16 -2.49
N TYR A 231 16.67 8.78 -3.23
CA TYR A 231 16.86 8.14 -4.52
C TYR A 231 17.63 9.04 -5.36
N SER A 232 18.40 9.51 -4.96
CA SER A 232 19.36 10.20 -5.61
C SER A 232 19.49 11.64 -5.23
N GLY A 233 20.63 11.94 -4.70
CA GLY A 233 21.17 13.23 -5.08
C GLY A 233 21.06 13.49 -6.60
N THR A 234 21.15 12.45 -7.41
CA THR A 234 20.88 12.49 -8.86
C THR A 234 19.44 12.35 -9.25
N LYS A 235 18.59 12.00 -8.39
CA LYS A 235 17.21 11.83 -8.63
C LYS A 235 16.43 13.05 -8.79
N SER A 236 16.70 14.05 -8.06
CA SER A 236 16.14 15.33 -8.38
C SER A 236 16.55 15.75 -9.80
N ALA A 237 17.68 15.31 -10.30
CA ALA A 237 18.05 15.50 -11.70
C ALA A 237 17.35 14.53 -12.65
N SER A 238 17.06 13.31 -12.21
CA SER A 238 16.33 12.32 -13.02
C SER A 238 14.82 12.56 -13.03
N PHE A 239 14.34 13.29 -12.05
CA PHE A 239 12.99 13.80 -11.97
C PHE A 239 12.95 15.31 -12.13
N THR A 240 14.00 15.92 -12.67
CA THR A 240 13.96 17.31 -13.09
C THR A 240 12.70 17.50 -13.90
N PRO A 241 11.89 18.51 -13.56
CA PRO A 241 10.70 18.79 -14.32
C PRO A 241 11.08 18.81 -15.77
N ILE A 242 10.40 18.00 -16.51
CA ILE A 242 10.40 18.10 -17.94
C ILE A 242 10.22 19.58 -18.20
N SER A 243 11.26 20.19 -18.78
CA SER A 243 11.29 21.62 -19.01
C SER A 243 10.06 21.96 -19.79
N VAL A 244 9.40 22.72 -19.28
CA VAL A 244 8.13 23.24 -19.51
C VAL A 244 7.79 23.86 -20.88
N ALA A 245 8.36 23.36 -21.90
CA ALA A 245 7.65 23.39 -23.18
C ALA A 245 6.20 22.91 -22.96
N ASP A 246 5.97 22.37 -21.79
CA ASP A 246 4.83 21.58 -21.48
C ASP A 246 4.00 22.10 -20.33
N GLY A 247 4.08 23.35 -19.98
CA GLY A 247 3.30 24.00 -18.93
C GLY A 247 1.78 23.80 -18.95
N LEU A 248 1.35 22.85 -19.77
CA LEU A 248 -0.06 22.52 -19.98
C LEU A 248 -0.51 21.22 -19.28
N TRP A 249 0.43 20.39 -18.84
CA TRP A 249 0.08 19.16 -18.11
C TRP A 249 -0.54 19.51 -16.77
N GLY A 250 -1.68 18.91 -16.47
CA GLY A 250 -2.44 19.21 -15.27
C GLY A 250 -3.42 20.36 -15.38
N LEU A 251 -3.52 21.00 -16.53
CA LEU A 251 -4.62 21.91 -16.84
C LEU A 251 -5.89 21.13 -17.22
N ASP A 252 -7.03 21.80 -17.14
CA ASP A 252 -8.29 21.25 -17.62
C ASP A 252 -8.29 21.12 -19.15
N ALA A 253 -9.04 20.13 -19.66
CA ALA A 253 -9.01 19.77 -21.08
C ALA A 253 -9.50 20.86 -22.06
N GLN A 254 -10.19 21.89 -21.57
CA GLN A 254 -10.89 22.87 -22.42
C GLN A 254 -9.94 23.65 -23.34
N GLY A 255 -9.93 23.32 -24.60
CA GLY A 255 -9.16 24.02 -25.65
C GLY A 255 -7.64 23.82 -25.58
N VAL A 256 -7.15 22.92 -24.74
CA VAL A 256 -5.72 22.71 -24.50
C VAL A 256 -5.16 21.70 -25.50
N THR A 257 -4.06 22.04 -26.16
CA THR A 257 -3.26 21.09 -26.93
C THR A 257 -2.03 20.69 -26.11
N TYR A 258 -2.05 19.50 -25.57
CA TYR A 258 -0.97 18.98 -24.73
C TYR A 258 0.22 18.57 -25.60
N SER A 259 1.42 18.93 -25.16
CA SER A 259 2.63 18.51 -25.83
C SER A 259 2.99 17.07 -25.47
N GLY A 260 3.68 16.42 -26.38
CA GLY A 260 4.19 15.07 -26.20
C GLY A 260 5.66 15.09 -25.81
N LEU A 261 6.05 14.21 -24.92
CA LEU A 261 7.44 14.03 -24.52
C LEU A 261 8.17 12.96 -25.34
N GLY A 262 7.45 12.27 -26.19
CA GLY A 262 7.95 11.05 -26.83
C GLY A 262 8.04 9.90 -25.81
N VAL A 263 9.00 9.02 -25.99
CA VAL A 263 9.27 7.93 -25.05
C VAL A 263 10.25 8.40 -24.00
N THR A 264 9.88 8.27 -22.75
CA THR A 264 10.76 8.56 -21.61
C THR A 264 10.89 7.30 -20.76
N THR A 265 12.11 6.94 -20.40
CA THR A 265 12.38 5.77 -19.57
C THR A 265 13.12 6.19 -18.31
N TYR A 266 12.59 5.77 -17.17
CA TYR A 266 13.18 6.03 -15.87
C TYR A 266 13.50 4.71 -15.17
N THR A 267 14.71 4.56 -14.69
CA THR A 267 15.11 3.41 -13.88
C THR A 267 14.92 3.74 -12.41
N LEU A 268 14.02 3.00 -11.75
CA LEU A 268 13.87 3.10 -10.31
C LEU A 268 15.06 2.41 -9.63
N LYS A 269 15.80 3.16 -8.80
CA LYS A 269 16.99 2.69 -8.08
C LYS A 269 16.93 3.15 -6.62
N GLY A 270 17.73 2.55 -5.76
CA GLY A 270 17.85 2.97 -4.36
C GLY A 270 16.68 2.57 -3.47
N GLY A 271 15.89 1.58 -3.90
CA GLY A 271 14.93 0.93 -3.01
C GLY A 271 15.65 0.37 -1.79
N VAL A 272 15.02 0.50 -0.62
CA VAL A 272 15.56 0.00 0.64
C VAL A 272 14.72 -1.16 1.12
N ASP A 273 15.36 -2.29 1.39
CA ASP A 273 14.73 -3.37 2.13
C ASP A 273 14.74 -3.01 3.62
N TYR A 274 13.58 -2.61 4.12
CA TYR A 274 13.39 -2.29 5.54
C TYR A 274 13.38 -3.53 6.44
N SER A 275 13.52 -4.74 5.90
CA SER A 275 13.67 -5.94 6.70
C SER A 275 15.08 -6.02 7.29
N ALA A 276 15.17 -5.86 8.60
CA ALA A 276 16.43 -6.05 9.33
C ALA A 276 16.38 -7.33 10.16
N ASN A 277 17.56 -7.85 10.52
CA ASN A 277 17.68 -9.08 11.32
C ASN A 277 16.98 -8.98 12.70
N LYS A 278 16.84 -7.76 13.25
CA LYS A 278 16.22 -7.53 14.56
C LYS A 278 14.81 -6.95 14.50
N GLY A 279 14.36 -6.52 13.33
CA GLY A 279 13.06 -5.88 13.14
C GLY A 279 13.02 -5.07 11.84
N MET A 280 12.06 -4.17 11.70
CA MET A 280 12.03 -3.23 10.59
C MET A 280 13.07 -2.13 10.77
N ALA A 281 13.76 -1.77 9.71
CA ALA A 281 14.70 -0.64 9.67
C ALA A 281 14.02 0.68 9.27
N ALA A 282 12.71 0.79 9.46
CA ALA A 282 11.95 2.02 9.22
C ALA A 282 12.15 3.01 10.36
N ALA A 283 12.08 4.30 10.07
CA ALA A 283 12.11 5.33 11.10
C ALA A 283 10.80 5.33 11.91
N LEU A 284 10.92 5.45 13.23
CA LEU A 284 9.77 5.48 14.14
C LEU A 284 8.83 6.65 13.81
N GLY A 285 9.38 7.84 13.47
CA GLY A 285 8.60 9.03 13.14
C GLY A 285 7.66 8.80 11.97
N ASP A 286 8.15 8.21 10.89
CA ASP A 286 7.38 7.93 9.67
C ASP A 286 6.24 6.94 9.94
N LEU A 287 6.50 5.94 10.81
CA LEU A 287 5.47 4.97 11.21
C LEU A 287 4.40 5.60 12.11
N VAL A 288 4.80 6.45 13.04
CA VAL A 288 3.88 7.18 13.92
C VAL A 288 2.95 8.05 13.07
N GLU A 289 3.49 8.80 12.11
CA GLU A 289 2.69 9.63 11.21
C GLU A 289 1.76 8.80 10.32
N SER A 290 2.23 7.67 9.83
CA SER A 290 1.40 6.73 9.05
C SER A 290 0.23 6.18 9.87
N TYR A 291 0.46 5.82 11.14
CA TYR A 291 -0.61 5.34 12.01
C TYR A 291 -1.56 6.46 12.48
N ASN A 292 -1.10 7.71 12.55
CA ASN A 292 -1.97 8.86 12.89
C ASN A 292 -3.11 9.06 11.89
N GLN A 293 -2.97 8.61 10.66
CA GLN A 293 -4.06 8.62 9.67
C GLN A 293 -5.28 7.82 10.14
N PHE A 294 -5.09 6.84 11.03
CA PHE A 294 -6.16 6.03 11.61
C PHE A 294 -6.69 6.59 12.94
N SER A 295 -6.28 7.77 13.38
CA SER A 295 -6.72 8.36 14.64
C SER A 295 -8.14 8.90 14.60
N ASN A 296 -8.61 9.34 13.44
CA ASN A 296 -9.97 9.85 13.26
C ASN A 296 -10.94 8.70 12.91
N LYS A 297 -11.85 8.38 13.84
CA LYS A 297 -12.84 7.32 13.67
C LYS A 297 -13.94 7.68 12.66
N ASP A 298 -14.20 8.97 12.44
CA ASP A 298 -15.25 9.43 11.56
C ASP A 298 -14.86 9.35 10.07
N GLU A 299 -13.55 9.33 9.79
CA GLU A 299 -13.02 9.24 8.42
C GLU A 299 -12.69 7.81 8.00
N ILE A 300 -12.17 7.00 8.93
CA ILE A 300 -11.68 5.65 8.62
C ILE A 300 -12.19 4.66 9.68
N GLU A 301 -12.99 3.70 9.26
CA GLU A 301 -13.44 2.59 10.09
C GLU A 301 -12.34 1.53 10.21
N VAL A 302 -11.97 1.17 11.45
CA VAL A 302 -10.91 0.21 11.77
C VAL A 302 -11.31 -0.68 12.93
N ASP A 303 -11.26 -1.99 12.75
CA ASP A 303 -11.49 -2.97 13.83
C ASP A 303 -10.22 -3.32 14.60
N PHE A 304 -9.08 -3.41 13.90
CA PHE A 304 -7.82 -3.83 14.49
C PHE A 304 -6.66 -2.96 14.04
N LEU A 305 -5.85 -2.52 15.00
CA LEU A 305 -4.55 -1.91 14.78
C LEU A 305 -3.47 -2.97 15.03
N ILE A 306 -2.80 -3.41 13.98
CA ILE A 306 -1.82 -4.49 14.04
C ILE A 306 -0.41 -3.89 14.10
N MET A 307 0.35 -4.23 15.15
CA MET A 307 1.72 -3.74 15.29
C MET A 307 2.64 -4.27 14.18
N GLY A 308 2.40 -5.50 13.71
CA GLY A 308 3.33 -6.16 12.80
C GLY A 308 4.69 -6.43 13.46
N PRO A 309 5.79 -6.40 12.70
CA PRO A 309 7.13 -6.54 13.26
C PRO A 309 7.53 -5.30 14.09
N GLY A 310 8.35 -5.52 15.11
CA GLY A 310 9.01 -4.44 15.82
C GLY A 310 10.07 -3.75 14.97
N LEU A 311 10.60 -2.64 15.46
CA LEU A 311 11.72 -1.92 14.87
C LEU A 311 13.06 -2.58 15.24
N THR A 312 14.17 -2.04 14.73
CA THR A 312 15.51 -2.58 15.01
C THR A 312 15.89 -2.46 16.49
N SER A 313 15.43 -1.39 17.14
CA SER A 313 15.60 -1.13 18.57
C SER A 313 14.37 -1.59 19.37
N GLU A 314 14.61 -2.17 20.54
CA GLU A 314 13.55 -2.56 21.48
C GLU A 314 12.77 -1.35 22.00
N ALA A 315 13.46 -0.27 22.32
CA ALA A 315 12.84 0.97 22.80
C ALA A 315 11.92 1.62 21.75
N GLU A 316 12.35 1.65 20.49
CA GLU A 316 11.49 2.13 19.39
C GLU A 316 10.30 1.20 19.14
N SER A 317 10.48 -0.10 19.30
CA SER A 317 9.37 -1.07 19.23
C SER A 317 8.34 -0.85 20.33
N GLN A 318 8.79 -0.55 21.55
CA GLN A 318 7.92 -0.17 22.69
C GLN A 318 7.20 1.15 22.43
N ALA A 319 7.90 2.14 21.87
CA ALA A 319 7.30 3.43 21.50
C ALA A 319 6.21 3.26 20.42
N LYS A 320 6.49 2.46 19.37
CA LYS A 320 5.50 2.07 18.34
C LYS A 320 4.28 1.40 18.97
N ALA A 321 4.50 0.44 19.87
CA ALA A 321 3.42 -0.27 20.55
C ALA A 321 2.56 0.67 21.39
N ASN A 322 3.19 1.54 22.21
CA ASN A 322 2.48 2.52 23.02
C ASN A 322 1.68 3.52 22.17
N HIS A 323 2.21 3.90 21.01
CA HIS A 323 1.49 4.78 20.10
C HIS A 323 0.21 4.11 19.57
N LEU A 324 0.28 2.85 19.14
CA LEU A 324 -0.90 2.09 18.70
C LEU A 324 -1.92 1.91 19.84
N ILE A 325 -1.47 1.65 21.06
CA ILE A 325 -2.34 1.57 22.23
C ILE A 325 -3.04 2.91 22.46
N SER A 326 -2.32 4.02 22.35
CA SER A 326 -2.88 5.37 22.51
C SER A 326 -3.95 5.69 21.47
N ILE A 327 -3.74 5.31 20.19
CA ILE A 327 -4.75 5.47 19.14
C ILE A 327 -6.00 4.64 19.48
N ALA A 328 -5.84 3.38 19.86
CA ALA A 328 -6.96 2.51 20.21
C ALA A 328 -7.74 3.03 21.42
N GLU A 329 -7.07 3.58 22.43
CA GLU A 329 -7.70 4.19 23.60
C GLU A 329 -8.43 5.49 23.28
N SER A 330 -7.91 6.29 22.37
CA SER A 330 -8.55 7.52 21.91
C SER A 330 -9.80 7.22 21.10
N ARG A 331 -9.71 6.29 20.16
CA ARG A 331 -10.81 5.88 19.28
C ARG A 331 -11.93 5.15 20.03
N LYS A 332 -11.59 4.19 20.88
CA LYS A 332 -12.51 3.31 21.64
C LYS A 332 -13.37 2.36 20.79
N ASP A 333 -13.13 2.27 19.49
CA ASP A 333 -13.84 1.43 18.53
C ASP A 333 -13.02 0.25 18.00
N CYS A 334 -11.72 0.21 18.27
CA CYS A 334 -10.80 -0.80 17.76
C CYS A 334 -9.91 -1.41 18.85
N ILE A 335 -9.18 -2.46 18.48
CA ILE A 335 -8.23 -3.15 19.37
C ILE A 335 -6.84 -3.18 18.75
N ALA A 336 -5.83 -2.80 19.50
CA ALA A 336 -4.42 -2.93 19.13
C ALA A 336 -3.90 -4.34 19.45
N THR A 337 -3.29 -5.03 18.49
CA THR A 337 -2.60 -6.29 18.71
C THR A 337 -1.09 -6.07 18.70
N VAL A 338 -0.44 -6.38 19.81
CA VAL A 338 0.97 -6.07 20.08
C VAL A 338 1.74 -7.33 20.39
N GLY A 339 2.83 -7.55 19.65
CA GLY A 339 3.77 -8.64 19.87
C GLY A 339 5.08 -8.18 20.50
N PRO A 340 5.93 -9.13 20.92
CA PRO A 340 7.23 -8.82 21.51
C PRO A 340 8.25 -8.37 20.45
N HIS A 341 9.33 -7.75 20.90
CA HIS A 341 10.47 -7.48 20.05
C HIS A 341 11.17 -8.79 19.64
N ARG A 342 11.62 -8.86 18.38
CA ARG A 342 12.18 -10.10 17.81
C ARG A 342 13.35 -10.67 18.59
N SER A 343 14.26 -9.81 19.07
CA SER A 343 15.46 -10.25 19.81
C SER A 343 15.15 -10.83 21.18
N ASN A 344 13.94 -10.64 21.70
CA ASN A 344 13.52 -11.21 22.98
C ASN A 344 13.34 -12.72 22.91
N LEU A 345 13.09 -13.25 21.72
CA LEU A 345 12.74 -14.64 21.47
C LEU A 345 13.64 -15.33 20.44
N VAL A 346 13.82 -14.71 19.28
CA VAL A 346 14.54 -15.33 18.16
C VAL A 346 16.05 -15.25 18.39
N GLY A 347 16.70 -16.40 18.44
CA GLY A 347 18.14 -16.53 18.74
C GLY A 347 18.44 -16.71 20.24
N VAL A 348 17.44 -16.62 21.12
CA VAL A 348 17.59 -16.94 22.55
C VAL A 348 17.24 -18.39 22.78
N THR A 349 18.17 -19.16 23.33
CA THR A 349 17.99 -20.63 23.51
C THR A 349 17.41 -21.01 24.89
N ASN A 350 17.56 -20.13 25.88
CA ASN A 350 17.09 -20.40 27.24
C ASN A 350 15.64 -19.89 27.41
N SER A 351 14.72 -20.79 27.72
CA SER A 351 13.28 -20.47 27.85
C SER A 351 12.96 -19.56 29.03
N THR A 352 13.71 -19.68 30.15
CA THR A 352 13.56 -18.78 31.28
C THR A 352 13.99 -17.35 30.92
N THR A 353 15.06 -17.20 30.17
CA THR A 353 15.50 -15.91 29.64
C THR A 353 14.46 -15.31 28.71
N GLN A 354 13.90 -16.11 27.78
CA GLN A 354 12.81 -15.67 26.91
C GLN A 354 11.60 -15.19 27.72
N THR A 355 11.21 -15.94 28.75
CA THR A 355 10.12 -15.55 29.66
C THR A 355 10.39 -14.21 30.33
N ASN A 356 11.60 -14.02 30.88
CA ASN A 356 11.98 -12.77 31.54
C ASN A 356 12.00 -11.60 30.57
N ASN A 357 12.55 -11.78 29.36
CA ASN A 357 12.56 -10.76 28.32
C ASN A 357 11.15 -10.32 27.95
N LEU A 358 10.22 -11.27 27.79
CA LEU A 358 8.81 -10.94 27.51
C LEU A 358 8.18 -10.13 28.65
N ILE A 359 8.36 -10.57 29.91
CA ILE A 359 7.79 -9.85 31.04
C ILE A 359 8.37 -8.44 31.14
N ASN A 360 9.67 -8.28 30.96
CA ASN A 360 10.33 -6.98 30.99
C ASN A 360 9.83 -6.08 29.86
N TYR A 361 9.73 -6.61 28.63
CA TYR A 361 9.25 -5.86 27.48
C TYR A 361 7.82 -5.34 27.68
N PHE A 362 6.90 -6.21 28.04
CA PHE A 362 5.49 -5.84 28.19
C PHE A 362 5.18 -5.05 29.47
N SER A 363 6.03 -5.12 30.50
CA SER A 363 5.85 -4.35 31.73
C SER A 363 5.95 -2.85 31.51
N THR A 364 6.70 -2.42 30.50
CA THR A 364 6.88 -1.01 30.15
C THR A 364 5.75 -0.44 29.30
N LEU A 365 4.89 -1.29 28.74
CA LEU A 365 3.80 -0.86 27.89
C LEU A 365 2.57 -0.42 28.69
N SER A 366 1.85 0.53 28.13
CA SER A 366 0.64 1.10 28.71
C SER A 366 -0.40 0.03 29.02
N SER A 367 -1.11 0.22 30.13
CA SER A 367 -2.20 -0.65 30.55
C SER A 367 -3.49 -0.23 29.84
N SER A 368 -4.05 -1.10 29.01
CA SER A 368 -5.27 -0.81 28.26
C SER A 368 -6.11 -2.04 28.05
N SER A 369 -7.44 -1.89 28.12
CA SER A 369 -8.38 -2.93 27.68
C SER A 369 -8.56 -2.96 26.15
N TYR A 370 -8.09 -1.94 25.44
CA TYR A 370 -8.11 -1.85 23.98
C TYR A 370 -6.83 -2.40 23.33
N ALA A 371 -6.01 -3.10 24.09
CA ALA A 371 -4.81 -3.75 23.56
C ALA A 371 -4.74 -5.23 23.99
N ILE A 372 -4.04 -6.04 23.20
CA ILE A 372 -3.81 -7.46 23.43
C ILE A 372 -2.33 -7.75 23.22
N PHE A 373 -1.71 -8.43 24.19
CA PHE A 373 -0.31 -8.85 24.13
C PHE A 373 -0.22 -10.35 23.88
N ASP A 374 0.58 -10.74 22.89
CA ASP A 374 0.89 -12.15 22.62
C ASP A 374 2.39 -12.44 22.84
N SER A 375 2.71 -13.72 23.04
CA SER A 375 4.09 -14.16 23.32
C SER A 375 4.84 -14.68 22.10
N GLY A 376 4.31 -14.52 20.87
CA GLY A 376 4.70 -15.39 19.79
C GLY A 376 5.53 -14.78 18.67
N TYR A 377 6.47 -15.61 18.19
CA TYR A 377 7.04 -15.59 16.84
C TYR A 377 6.91 -16.98 16.26
N LYS A 378 6.23 -17.12 15.11
CA LYS A 378 6.12 -18.37 14.38
C LYS A 378 7.12 -18.46 13.25
N TYR A 379 7.65 -19.65 13.01
CA TYR A 379 8.47 -19.98 11.85
C TYR A 379 7.58 -20.46 10.73
N THR A 380 7.62 -19.79 9.60
CA THR A 380 6.77 -20.07 8.45
C THR A 380 7.56 -19.99 7.16
N TYR A 381 7.04 -20.61 6.12
CA TYR A 381 7.59 -20.52 4.78
C TYR A 381 7.02 -19.34 4.02
N ASP A 382 7.91 -18.43 3.61
CA ASP A 382 7.61 -17.31 2.72
C ASP A 382 7.76 -17.78 1.26
N ARG A 383 6.63 -18.11 0.64
CA ARG A 383 6.59 -18.64 -0.72
C ARG A 383 7.06 -17.64 -1.80
N PHE A 384 6.95 -16.35 -1.52
CA PHE A 384 7.31 -15.30 -2.48
C PHE A 384 8.82 -15.13 -2.59
N ASN A 385 9.53 -15.23 -1.46
CA ASN A 385 10.98 -15.13 -1.40
C ASN A 385 11.68 -16.49 -1.29
N ASN A 386 10.95 -17.61 -1.35
CA ASN A 386 11.47 -18.97 -1.19
C ASN A 386 12.37 -19.13 0.05
N LYS A 387 11.94 -18.57 1.17
CA LYS A 387 12.70 -18.56 2.43
C LYS A 387 11.81 -18.87 3.63
N PHE A 388 12.41 -19.48 4.63
CA PHE A 388 11.77 -19.64 5.93
C PHE A 388 12.09 -18.45 6.83
N ARG A 389 11.06 -17.88 7.47
CA ARG A 389 11.21 -16.70 8.33
C ARG A 389 10.48 -16.88 9.66
N PHE A 390 11.00 -16.20 10.70
CA PHE A 390 10.25 -15.94 11.91
C PHE A 390 9.45 -14.64 11.75
N ILE A 391 8.14 -14.74 11.89
CA ILE A 391 7.22 -13.59 11.87
C ILE A 391 6.46 -13.48 13.19
N PRO A 392 6.09 -12.27 13.63
CA PRO A 392 5.33 -12.08 14.86
C PRO A 392 3.90 -12.62 14.72
N THR A 393 3.30 -13.06 15.83
CA THR A 393 1.94 -13.63 15.84
C THR A 393 0.83 -12.61 16.10
N ASN A 394 1.14 -11.33 16.30
CA ASN A 394 0.13 -10.31 16.59
C ASN A 394 -0.92 -10.15 15.47
N ALA A 395 -0.51 -10.30 14.21
CA ALA A 395 -1.44 -10.33 13.08
C ALA A 395 -2.31 -11.61 13.08
N ASP A 396 -1.75 -12.75 13.50
CA ASP A 396 -2.52 -13.97 13.66
C ASP A 396 -3.60 -13.83 14.74
N VAL A 397 -3.30 -13.13 15.85
CA VAL A 397 -4.28 -12.85 16.92
C VAL A 397 -5.45 -12.03 16.39
N ALA A 398 -5.19 -10.99 15.59
CA ALA A 398 -6.24 -10.24 14.89
C ALA A 398 -7.05 -11.16 13.95
N GLY A 399 -6.36 -12.00 13.18
CA GLY A 399 -6.99 -12.99 12.29
C GLY A 399 -7.84 -14.02 13.03
N LEU A 400 -7.43 -14.47 14.24
CA LEU A 400 -8.23 -15.35 15.10
C LEU A 400 -9.52 -14.67 15.57
N MET A 401 -9.46 -13.40 15.92
CA MET A 401 -10.63 -12.61 16.30
C MET A 401 -11.60 -12.43 15.14
N THR A 402 -11.08 -12.12 13.95
CA THR A 402 -11.88 -12.03 12.72
C THR A 402 -12.53 -13.37 12.36
N ARG A 403 -11.77 -14.45 12.39
CA ARG A 403 -12.29 -15.82 12.15
C ARG A 403 -13.36 -16.22 13.17
N THR A 404 -13.19 -15.80 14.43
CA THR A 404 -14.19 -16.05 15.47
C THR A 404 -15.48 -15.28 15.17
N ASN A 405 -15.39 -14.06 14.63
CA ASN A 405 -16.54 -13.29 14.18
C ASN A 405 -17.32 -13.99 13.06
N LEU A 406 -16.58 -14.50 12.06
CA LEU A 406 -17.20 -15.14 10.89
C LEU A 406 -17.87 -16.47 11.23
N ASN A 407 -17.26 -17.26 12.12
CA ASN A 407 -17.72 -18.62 12.43
C ASN A 407 -18.62 -18.70 13.67
N SER A 408 -18.64 -17.67 14.48
CA SER A 408 -19.40 -17.61 15.75
C SER A 408 -19.88 -16.16 15.97
N TYR A 409 -19.54 -15.56 17.11
CA TYR A 409 -19.89 -14.16 17.41
C TYR A 409 -18.67 -13.45 18.05
N PRO A 410 -18.60 -12.12 17.99
CA PRO A 410 -17.50 -11.32 18.52
C PRO A 410 -17.18 -11.58 19.99
N TRP A 411 -18.16 -11.91 20.79
CA TRP A 411 -18.05 -12.14 22.23
C TRP A 411 -17.63 -13.55 22.62
N PHE A 412 -17.24 -14.41 21.68
CA PHE A 412 -16.58 -15.66 22.00
C PHE A 412 -15.07 -15.45 22.10
N SER A 413 -14.45 -16.16 23.05
CA SER A 413 -12.99 -16.11 23.18
C SER A 413 -12.31 -16.65 21.91
N PRO A 414 -11.35 -15.93 21.32
CA PRO A 414 -10.58 -16.39 20.16
C PRO A 414 -9.52 -17.43 20.51
N ALA A 415 -9.36 -17.76 21.80
CA ALA A 415 -8.34 -18.67 22.30
C ALA A 415 -8.81 -20.13 22.37
N GLY A 416 -7.87 -21.03 22.60
CA GLY A 416 -8.09 -22.45 22.85
C GLY A 416 -8.15 -23.32 21.59
N ALA A 417 -8.31 -24.63 21.79
CA ALA A 417 -8.22 -25.63 20.73
C ALA A 417 -9.30 -25.49 19.64
N ALA A 418 -10.47 -24.97 19.99
CA ALA A 418 -11.57 -24.87 19.05
C ALA A 418 -11.45 -23.68 18.07
N ARG A 419 -10.93 -22.56 18.51
CA ARG A 419 -10.89 -21.30 17.74
C ARG A 419 -9.52 -20.70 17.62
N GLY A 420 -8.61 -20.98 18.56
CA GLY A 420 -7.30 -20.34 18.69
C GLY A 420 -6.18 -20.97 17.85
N VAL A 421 -6.46 -21.83 16.90
CA VAL A 421 -5.44 -22.49 16.07
C VAL A 421 -4.85 -21.51 15.07
N LEU A 422 -3.53 -21.33 15.13
CA LEU A 422 -2.76 -20.51 14.17
C LEU A 422 -2.40 -21.36 12.95
N ASN A 423 -2.65 -20.80 11.77
CA ASN A 423 -2.30 -21.45 10.51
C ASN A 423 -0.82 -21.20 10.13
N ASN A 424 -0.27 -22.07 9.29
CA ASN A 424 1.07 -21.91 8.70
C ASN A 424 2.19 -21.70 9.74
N ALA A 425 2.08 -22.34 10.90
CA ALA A 425 3.11 -22.34 11.92
C ALA A 425 3.84 -23.69 11.92
N ILE A 426 5.09 -23.71 11.46
CA ILE A 426 5.93 -24.91 11.46
C ILE A 426 6.47 -25.16 12.86
N LYS A 427 6.94 -24.11 13.51
CA LYS A 427 7.38 -24.10 14.91
C LYS A 427 7.29 -22.71 15.49
N LEU A 428 7.34 -22.61 16.80
CA LEU A 428 7.45 -21.33 17.52
C LEU A 428 8.93 -21.04 17.85
N ALA A 429 9.28 -19.76 17.94
CA ALA A 429 10.56 -19.33 18.49
C ALA A 429 10.66 -19.61 19.99
N TYR A 430 9.53 -19.61 20.67
CA TYR A 430 9.36 -19.87 22.09
C TYR A 430 8.07 -20.64 22.34
N ASN A 431 8.18 -21.81 22.97
CA ASN A 431 7.04 -22.63 23.36
C ASN A 431 7.02 -22.78 24.89
N PRO A 432 6.27 -21.94 25.62
CA PRO A 432 6.31 -21.91 27.07
C PRO A 432 5.75 -23.17 27.73
N SER A 433 6.50 -23.71 28.69
CA SER A 433 6.06 -24.77 29.60
C SER A 433 4.92 -24.27 30.50
N LYS A 434 4.28 -25.18 31.26
CA LYS A 434 3.22 -24.80 32.21
C LYS A 434 3.71 -23.74 33.21
N ALA A 435 4.87 -23.95 33.81
CA ALA A 435 5.43 -23.02 34.81
C ALA A 435 5.72 -21.63 34.22
N GLU A 436 6.15 -21.58 32.96
CA GLU A 436 6.39 -20.29 32.28
C GLU A 436 5.06 -19.60 31.91
N ARG A 437 4.05 -20.36 31.48
CA ARG A 437 2.70 -19.79 31.25
C ARG A 437 2.08 -19.22 32.52
N ASP A 438 2.27 -19.91 33.65
CA ASP A 438 1.80 -19.45 34.95
C ASP A 438 2.46 -18.12 35.40
N ARG A 439 3.63 -17.78 34.80
CA ARG A 439 4.30 -16.49 34.99
C ARG A 439 3.87 -15.44 33.95
N LEU A 440 3.66 -15.84 32.68
CA LEU A 440 3.28 -14.91 31.60
C LEU A 440 1.84 -14.39 31.77
N TYR A 441 0.91 -15.29 32.05
CA TYR A 441 -0.51 -14.98 32.04
C TYR A 441 -0.93 -13.93 33.09
N PRO A 442 -0.42 -13.92 34.36
CA PRO A 442 -0.64 -12.83 35.29
C PRO A 442 -0.08 -11.48 34.81
N ASN A 443 0.98 -11.50 34.00
CA ASN A 443 1.61 -10.31 33.42
C ASN A 443 0.95 -9.85 32.11
N ARG A 444 -0.32 -10.19 31.88
CA ARG A 444 -1.13 -9.71 30.74
C ARG A 444 -0.70 -10.30 29.38
N ILE A 445 0.19 -11.28 29.34
CA ILE A 445 0.73 -11.87 28.12
C ILE A 445 -0.04 -13.12 27.80
N ASN A 446 -0.65 -13.19 26.61
CA ASN A 446 -1.36 -14.38 26.15
C ASN A 446 -0.35 -15.36 25.54
N PRO A 447 -0.15 -16.54 26.14
CA PRO A 447 0.80 -17.50 25.61
C PRO A 447 0.35 -18.06 24.25
N VAL A 448 1.26 -18.12 23.29
CA VAL A 448 1.11 -18.90 22.06
C VAL A 448 1.91 -20.19 22.26
N ILE A 449 1.26 -21.34 22.14
CA ILE A 449 1.86 -22.64 22.44
C ILE A 449 1.65 -23.62 21.28
N THR A 450 2.55 -24.57 21.17
CA THR A 450 2.35 -25.76 20.32
C THR A 450 1.95 -26.94 21.20
N GLN A 451 0.78 -27.50 20.96
CA GLN A 451 0.23 -28.63 21.70
C GLN A 451 0.10 -29.83 20.78
N SER A 452 0.50 -30.98 21.27
CA SER A 452 0.37 -32.24 20.52
C SER A 452 -1.09 -32.54 20.20
N GLY A 453 -1.38 -32.88 18.95
CA GLY A 453 -2.72 -33.18 18.47
C GLY A 453 -3.58 -31.97 18.08
N THR A 454 -3.24 -30.78 18.54
CA THR A 454 -4.02 -29.55 18.23
C THR A 454 -3.24 -28.59 17.33
N GLY A 455 -1.90 -28.64 17.37
CA GLY A 455 -1.04 -27.70 16.65
C GLY A 455 -0.68 -26.46 17.47
N THR A 456 -0.38 -25.36 16.78
CA THR A 456 -0.04 -24.08 17.42
C THR A 456 -1.31 -23.30 17.72
N ILE A 457 -1.49 -22.91 18.98
CA ILE A 457 -2.71 -22.23 19.45
C ILE A 457 -2.40 -21.01 20.32
N LEU A 458 -3.31 -20.05 20.28
CA LEU A 458 -3.39 -18.98 21.27
C LEU A 458 -4.01 -19.56 22.56
N PHE A 459 -3.27 -19.53 23.68
CA PHE A 459 -3.67 -20.15 24.94
C PHE A 459 -3.92 -19.11 26.05
N GLY A 460 -4.56 -18.00 25.71
CA GLY A 460 -4.94 -16.94 26.64
C GLY A 460 -5.89 -15.96 25.99
N ASP A 461 -6.71 -15.29 26.79
CA ASP A 461 -7.74 -14.37 26.35
C ASP A 461 -7.80 -13.08 27.18
N LYS A 462 -6.65 -12.66 27.72
CA LYS A 462 -6.52 -11.40 28.46
C LYS A 462 -6.30 -10.21 27.54
N THR A 463 -6.89 -9.08 27.92
CA THR A 463 -6.48 -7.76 27.42
C THR A 463 -5.20 -7.30 28.12
N ALA A 464 -4.61 -6.20 27.64
CA ALA A 464 -3.42 -5.60 28.26
C ALA A 464 -3.71 -4.81 29.55
N LEU A 465 -4.89 -4.95 30.14
CA LEU A 465 -5.29 -4.28 31.36
C LEU A 465 -4.52 -4.83 32.57
N SER A 466 -3.91 -3.96 33.37
CA SER A 466 -3.04 -4.34 34.50
C SER A 466 -3.79 -4.68 35.79
N TYR A 467 -5.06 -4.32 35.88
CA TYR A 467 -5.89 -4.56 37.08
C TYR A 467 -7.10 -5.44 36.72
N SER A 468 -7.68 -6.06 37.75
CA SER A 468 -8.85 -6.92 37.58
C SER A 468 -10.11 -6.08 37.28
N SER A 469 -10.74 -6.36 36.14
CA SER A 469 -11.96 -5.69 35.68
C SER A 469 -12.78 -6.67 34.85
N ALA A 470 -14.02 -6.31 34.53
CA ALA A 470 -14.79 -7.04 33.52
C ALA A 470 -14.11 -6.99 32.14
N PHE A 471 -13.38 -5.91 31.86
CA PHE A 471 -12.68 -5.67 30.60
C PHE A 471 -11.27 -6.28 30.54
N ASP A 472 -10.85 -7.07 31.52
CA ASP A 472 -9.58 -7.79 31.49
C ASP A 472 -9.58 -9.00 30.54
N ARG A 473 -10.72 -9.25 29.86
CA ARG A 473 -10.93 -10.34 28.91
C ARG A 473 -11.23 -9.83 27.52
N ILE A 474 -10.61 -10.49 26.52
CA ILE A 474 -10.80 -10.16 25.10
C ILE A 474 -12.27 -10.29 24.70
N ASN A 475 -12.92 -11.38 25.10
CA ASN A 475 -14.31 -11.63 24.73
C ASN A 475 -15.27 -10.55 25.27
N VAL A 476 -15.05 -10.06 26.49
CA VAL A 476 -15.88 -9.00 27.07
C VAL A 476 -15.63 -7.66 26.39
N ARG A 477 -14.35 -7.30 26.17
CA ARG A 477 -14.04 -6.05 25.45
C ARG A 477 -14.65 -6.06 24.03
N ARG A 478 -14.55 -7.14 23.31
CA ARG A 478 -15.14 -7.28 21.97
C ARG A 478 -16.67 -7.25 21.99
N LEU A 479 -17.28 -7.85 23.01
CA LEU A 479 -18.73 -7.70 23.21
C LEU A 479 -19.12 -6.24 23.28
N PHE A 480 -18.45 -5.46 24.16
CA PHE A 480 -18.78 -4.06 24.33
C PHE A 480 -18.54 -3.24 23.07
N LEU A 481 -17.41 -3.42 22.38
CA LEU A 481 -17.14 -2.74 21.10
C LEU A 481 -18.25 -2.98 20.07
N THR A 482 -18.69 -4.23 19.92
CA THR A 482 -19.76 -4.58 18.96
C THR A 482 -21.11 -3.99 19.38
N VAL A 483 -21.41 -4.01 20.67
CA VAL A 483 -22.69 -3.45 21.17
C VAL A 483 -22.66 -1.92 21.10
N GLU A 484 -21.56 -1.29 21.51
CA GLU A 484 -21.38 0.17 21.44
C GLU A 484 -21.52 0.67 20.01
N GLN A 485 -20.85 0.04 19.04
CA GLN A 485 -20.94 0.40 17.62
C GLN A 485 -22.37 0.26 17.06
N ALA A 486 -23.04 -0.84 17.39
CA ALA A 486 -24.43 -1.05 16.94
C ALA A 486 -25.40 -0.04 17.57
N LEU A 487 -25.21 0.31 18.83
CA LEU A 487 -26.06 1.26 19.53
C LEU A 487 -25.75 2.71 19.19
N GLU A 488 -24.49 3.04 18.85
CA GLU A 488 -24.09 4.36 18.34
C GLU A 488 -24.88 4.70 17.06
N GLY A 489 -25.03 3.72 16.15
CA GLY A 489 -25.86 3.88 14.95
C GLY A 489 -27.33 4.18 15.29
N ALA A 490 -27.89 3.48 16.29
CA ALA A 490 -29.26 3.72 16.75
C ALA A 490 -29.42 5.08 17.49
N ALA A 491 -28.39 5.49 18.24
CA ALA A 491 -28.38 6.78 18.93
C ALA A 491 -28.26 7.96 17.94
N ASN A 492 -27.42 7.83 16.93
CA ASN A 492 -27.24 8.86 15.90
C ASN A 492 -28.54 9.13 15.13
N ALA A 493 -29.38 8.12 14.97
CA ALA A 493 -30.71 8.30 14.35
C ALA A 493 -31.68 9.12 15.19
N GLN A 494 -31.39 9.35 16.48
CA GLN A 494 -32.21 10.19 17.38
C GLN A 494 -31.66 11.63 17.52
N LEU A 495 -30.52 11.94 16.93
CA LEU A 495 -29.98 13.30 16.95
C LEU A 495 -30.94 14.27 16.26
N PHE A 496 -31.15 15.41 16.88
CA PHE A 496 -32.04 16.47 16.44
C PHE A 496 -33.55 16.16 16.54
N GLU A 497 -33.93 14.99 17.08
CA GLU A 497 -35.31 14.67 17.41
C GLU A 497 -35.71 15.32 18.76
N LEU A 498 -37.02 15.41 19.01
CA LEU A 498 -37.52 15.96 20.28
C LEU A 498 -37.25 14.99 21.45
N ASN A 499 -36.79 15.49 22.59
CA ASN A 499 -36.59 14.68 23.79
C ASN A 499 -37.90 14.50 24.56
N ASP A 500 -38.82 13.79 23.97
CA ASP A 500 -40.12 13.45 24.57
C ASP A 500 -40.22 11.95 24.95
N GLU A 501 -41.31 11.58 25.59
CA GLU A 501 -41.54 10.20 26.03
C GLU A 501 -41.61 9.22 24.84
N LEU A 502 -42.14 9.67 23.71
CA LEU A 502 -42.28 8.86 22.51
C LEU A 502 -40.88 8.51 21.92
N THR A 503 -40.01 9.49 21.78
CA THR A 503 -38.65 9.30 21.29
C THR A 503 -37.85 8.37 22.21
N ARG A 504 -37.95 8.54 23.53
CA ARG A 504 -37.35 7.65 24.51
C ARG A 504 -37.86 6.22 24.44
N ALA A 505 -39.18 6.05 24.26
CA ALA A 505 -39.78 4.74 24.06
C ALA A 505 -39.34 4.09 22.75
N ASN A 506 -39.27 4.85 21.65
CA ASN A 506 -38.80 4.38 20.36
C ASN A 506 -37.34 3.89 20.45
N PHE A 507 -36.47 4.64 21.11
CA PHE A 507 -35.10 4.22 21.33
C PHE A 507 -35.01 2.89 22.12
N ARG A 508 -35.76 2.76 23.22
CA ARG A 508 -35.85 1.49 23.97
C ARG A 508 -36.33 0.33 23.11
N ASN A 509 -37.33 0.58 22.28
CA ASN A 509 -37.90 -0.43 21.38
C ASN A 509 -36.93 -0.90 20.29
N ILE A 510 -35.91 -0.11 19.98
CA ILE A 510 -34.80 -0.51 19.07
C ILE A 510 -33.74 -1.28 19.86
N VAL A 511 -33.33 -0.77 21.02
CA VAL A 511 -32.20 -1.30 21.80
C VAL A 511 -32.51 -2.63 22.48
N GLU A 512 -33.68 -2.77 23.11
CA GLU A 512 -34.03 -3.97 23.86
C GLU A 512 -34.08 -5.25 23.01
N PRO A 513 -34.73 -5.28 21.83
CA PRO A 513 -34.70 -6.48 20.98
C PRO A 513 -33.32 -6.89 20.56
N TYR A 514 -32.44 -5.91 20.23
CA TYR A 514 -31.05 -6.18 19.90
C TYR A 514 -30.31 -6.82 21.08
N LEU A 515 -30.45 -6.29 22.29
CA LEU A 515 -29.82 -6.85 23.49
C LEU A 515 -30.38 -8.24 23.85
N ARG A 516 -31.66 -8.50 23.60
CA ARG A 516 -32.26 -9.84 23.73
C ARG A 516 -31.66 -10.83 22.73
N ASP A 517 -31.39 -10.40 21.50
CA ASP A 517 -30.70 -11.23 20.51
C ASP A 517 -29.26 -11.54 20.95
N VAL A 518 -28.53 -10.55 21.45
CA VAL A 518 -27.17 -10.75 22.04
C VAL A 518 -27.22 -11.72 23.23
N GLN A 519 -28.28 -11.63 24.06
CA GLN A 519 -28.50 -12.54 25.18
C GLN A 519 -28.79 -13.98 24.68
N ALA A 520 -29.67 -14.13 23.71
CA ALA A 520 -29.99 -15.42 23.10
C ALA A 520 -28.75 -16.08 22.48
N LYS A 521 -27.86 -15.28 21.92
CA LYS A 521 -26.57 -15.68 21.35
C LYS A 521 -25.45 -15.80 22.40
N ARG A 522 -25.80 -15.81 23.68
CA ARG A 522 -24.88 -16.05 24.83
C ARG A 522 -23.80 -14.98 25.02
N GLY A 523 -24.01 -13.75 24.55
CA GLY A 523 -23.06 -12.63 24.77
C GLY A 523 -23.19 -12.05 26.18
N ILE A 524 -24.41 -11.91 26.65
CA ILE A 524 -24.74 -11.39 27.97
C ILE A 524 -25.65 -12.35 28.72
N SER A 525 -25.58 -12.36 30.04
CA SER A 525 -26.47 -13.13 30.91
C SER A 525 -27.72 -12.32 31.32
N GLY A 526 -27.67 -11.00 31.24
CA GLY A 526 -28.78 -10.10 31.51
C GLY A 526 -28.41 -8.67 31.13
N PHE A 527 -29.46 -7.85 30.93
CA PHE A 527 -29.29 -6.43 30.65
C PHE A 527 -30.42 -5.62 31.28
N LEU A 528 -30.21 -4.32 31.43
CA LEU A 528 -31.20 -3.33 31.84
C LEU A 528 -30.99 -2.06 31.02
N VAL A 529 -32.06 -1.53 30.44
CA VAL A 529 -32.04 -0.26 29.71
C VAL A 529 -32.91 0.74 30.45
N ILE A 530 -32.32 1.85 30.86
CA ILE A 530 -33.03 2.98 31.48
C ILE A 530 -32.97 4.15 30.52
N CYS A 531 -34.10 4.52 29.98
CA CYS A 531 -34.26 5.69 29.11
C CYS A 531 -35.68 6.23 29.31
N ASP A 532 -35.90 6.88 30.45
CA ASP A 532 -37.19 7.41 30.84
C ASP A 532 -37.02 8.74 31.62
N SER A 533 -38.06 9.16 32.34
CA SER A 533 -37.99 10.41 33.11
C SER A 533 -37.07 10.36 34.32
N THR A 534 -36.57 9.18 34.72
CA THR A 534 -35.66 9.05 35.85
C THR A 534 -34.24 9.51 35.54
N ASN A 535 -33.76 9.26 34.29
CA ASN A 535 -32.45 9.70 33.82
C ASN A 535 -32.53 10.89 32.83
N ASN A 536 -33.72 11.22 32.29
CA ASN A 536 -33.97 12.44 31.54
C ASN A 536 -34.85 13.38 32.36
N THR A 537 -34.25 14.00 33.36
CA THR A 537 -34.87 15.01 34.22
C THR A 537 -35.12 16.31 33.41
N PRO A 538 -36.00 17.22 33.92
CA PRO A 538 -36.19 18.51 33.24
C PRO A 538 -34.89 19.26 32.97
N ASP A 539 -33.94 19.22 33.90
CA ASP A 539 -32.64 19.87 33.72
C ASP A 539 -31.81 19.25 32.57
N VAL A 540 -31.91 17.94 32.37
CA VAL A 540 -31.25 17.23 31.23
C VAL A 540 -31.92 17.63 29.90
N ILE A 541 -33.25 17.73 29.90
CA ILE A 541 -34.03 18.13 28.71
C ILE A 541 -33.74 19.60 28.36
N ASP A 542 -33.70 20.49 29.37
CA ASP A 542 -33.41 21.91 29.18
C ASP A 542 -31.99 22.16 28.68
N ASN A 543 -31.05 21.25 28.98
CA ASN A 543 -29.69 21.26 28.42
C ASN A 543 -29.59 20.64 27.01
N ASN A 544 -30.68 20.24 26.39
CA ASN A 544 -30.75 19.53 25.10
C ASN A 544 -30.00 18.20 25.11
N GLU A 545 -29.93 17.53 26.26
CA GLU A 545 -29.30 16.24 26.41
C GLU A 545 -30.36 15.12 26.38
N PHE A 546 -29.99 14.00 25.72
CA PHE A 546 -30.72 12.73 25.78
C PHE A 546 -29.85 11.69 26.46
N ARG A 547 -30.33 11.06 27.53
CA ARG A 547 -29.60 10.06 28.29
C ARG A 547 -30.28 8.70 28.25
N ALA A 548 -29.48 7.68 27.91
CA ALA A 548 -29.86 6.29 28.00
C ALA A 548 -28.77 5.49 28.72
N ASP A 549 -29.12 4.86 29.84
CA ASP A 549 -28.20 4.04 30.62
C ASP A 549 -28.44 2.58 30.31
N ILE A 550 -27.40 1.90 29.81
CA ILE A 550 -27.46 0.51 29.38
C ILE A 550 -26.50 -0.32 30.24
N PHE A 551 -27.07 -1.15 31.11
CA PHE A 551 -26.33 -2.04 32.00
C PHE A 551 -26.28 -3.44 31.39
N LEU A 552 -25.07 -3.98 31.24
CA LEU A 552 -24.84 -5.30 30.66
C LEU A 552 -24.15 -6.21 31.66
N LYS A 553 -24.58 -7.47 31.74
CA LYS A 553 -23.89 -8.54 32.48
C LYS A 553 -23.23 -9.48 31.46
N PRO A 554 -21.91 -9.31 31.17
CA PRO A 554 -21.25 -10.10 30.17
C PRO A 554 -21.10 -11.58 30.58
N ALA A 555 -21.16 -12.48 29.62
CA ALA A 555 -20.79 -13.88 29.82
C ALA A 555 -19.26 -13.99 29.90
N ARG A 556 -18.75 -14.74 30.87
CA ARG A 556 -17.31 -14.94 31.07
C ARG A 556 -16.83 -16.25 30.45
N SER A 557 -15.63 -16.24 29.89
CA SER A 557 -14.94 -17.45 29.41
C SER A 557 -14.42 -18.30 30.58
N ILE A 558 -14.34 -19.61 30.36
CA ILE A 558 -13.78 -20.57 31.31
C ILE A 558 -12.26 -20.63 31.09
N ASN A 559 -11.47 -20.31 32.11
CA ASN A 559 -10.01 -20.33 32.02
C ASN A 559 -9.37 -21.46 32.82
N TYR A 560 -10.07 -21.97 33.82
CA TYR A 560 -9.60 -23.06 34.68
C TYR A 560 -10.65 -24.16 34.78
N ILE A 561 -10.23 -25.39 34.59
CA ILE A 561 -11.06 -26.58 34.74
C ILE A 561 -10.38 -27.48 35.76
N THR A 562 -11.06 -27.75 36.86
CA THR A 562 -10.62 -28.72 37.85
C THR A 562 -11.40 -30.00 37.63
N LEU A 563 -10.69 -31.10 37.41
CA LEU A 563 -11.26 -32.43 37.30
C LEU A 563 -10.81 -33.25 38.49
N THR A 564 -11.77 -33.75 39.27
CA THR A 564 -11.50 -34.61 40.41
C THR A 564 -11.87 -36.04 40.04
N PHE A 565 -10.89 -36.90 40.05
CA PHE A 565 -11.10 -38.32 39.82
C PHE A 565 -10.99 -39.07 41.17
N VAL A 566 -12.04 -39.77 41.53
CA VAL A 566 -12.07 -40.57 42.76
C VAL A 566 -12.09 -42.03 42.39
N ALA A 567 -11.06 -42.76 42.80
CA ALA A 567 -11.04 -44.22 42.66
C ALA A 567 -11.79 -44.85 43.85
N THR A 568 -12.85 -45.56 43.56
CA THR A 568 -13.66 -46.27 44.55
C THR A 568 -13.31 -47.75 44.60
N ARG A 569 -13.48 -48.36 45.77
CA ARG A 569 -13.35 -49.82 45.89
C ARG A 569 -14.60 -50.49 45.33
N THR A 570 -14.42 -51.70 44.82
CA THR A 570 -15.52 -52.53 44.31
C THR A 570 -16.53 -52.78 45.45
N GLY A 571 -17.79 -52.39 45.25
CA GLY A 571 -18.86 -52.57 46.24
C GLY A 571 -19.31 -51.32 46.99
N VAL A 572 -18.69 -50.15 46.76
CA VAL A 572 -19.15 -48.85 47.30
C VAL A 572 -20.09 -48.19 46.30
N SER A 573 -21.26 -47.70 46.75
CA SER A 573 -22.18 -46.99 45.86
C SER A 573 -21.65 -45.61 45.50
N PHE A 574 -21.87 -45.15 44.27
CA PHE A 574 -21.41 -43.82 43.82
C PHE A 574 -22.06 -42.66 44.59
N GLU A 575 -23.26 -42.85 45.14
CA GLU A 575 -23.94 -41.87 45.98
C GLU A 575 -23.21 -41.60 47.32
N GLU A 576 -22.62 -42.64 47.90
CA GLU A 576 -21.86 -42.53 49.15
C GLU A 576 -20.53 -41.81 48.95
N VAL A 577 -19.93 -41.91 47.75
CA VAL A 577 -18.70 -41.22 47.41
C VAL A 577 -18.97 -39.76 47.03
N ALA A 578 -20.05 -39.48 46.35
CA ALA A 578 -20.44 -38.12 45.94
C ALA A 578 -20.83 -37.25 47.15
N GLY A 579 -21.33 -37.81 48.23
CA GLY A 579 -21.66 -37.11 49.45
C GLY A 579 -20.47 -36.73 50.37
N ARG A 580 -19.26 -37.20 50.00
CA ARG A 580 -18.01 -36.95 50.80
C ARG A 580 -16.98 -36.07 50.06
N VAL A 581 -17.28 -35.55 48.88
CA VAL A 581 -16.38 -34.67 48.08
C VAL A 581 -16.75 -33.19 48.25
#